data_734fc4ae8c416dde4e81dacbc565644b
#
_entry.id   734fc4ae8c416dde4e81dacbc565644b
#
_cell.length_a   1.000
_cell.length_b   1.000
_cell.length_c   1.000
_cell.angle_alpha   90.00
_cell.angle_beta   90.00
_cell.angle_gamma   90.00
#
_symmetry.space_group_name_H-M   'P 1'
#
loop_
_entity.id
_entity.type
_entity.pdbx_description
1 polymer ?
#
loop_
_entity_poly.entity_id
_entity_poly.type
_entity_poly.pdbx_seq_one_letter_code
_entity_poly.pdbx_strand_id
1 'polypeptide(L)' 'MGKVTLGVEKQLCAECSLALRRFIGNMDGVLSIDVENGRIGIEFDAATIDEDTVRTLAKDSVEKLGYRLLDEE' A
#
# COMPACT_ATOMS: atom_id res chain seq x y z
N MET A 1 -4.42 -15.88 -3.48
CA MET A 1 -3.89 -14.78 -2.69
C MET A 1 -2.82 -14.05 -3.47
N GLY A 2 -2.81 -12.75 -3.37
CA GLY A 2 -1.86 -11.96 -4.12
C GLY A 2 -1.09 -11.03 -3.21
N LYS A 3 -0.03 -10.46 -3.76
CA LYS A 3 0.79 -9.51 -3.04
C LYS A 3 1.24 -8.42 -3.99
N VAL A 4 1.15 -7.18 -3.53
CA VAL A 4 1.59 -6.01 -4.28
C VAL A 4 2.68 -5.34 -3.48
N THR A 5 3.79 -5.02 -4.14
CA THR A 5 4.89 -4.30 -3.51
C THR A 5 5.11 -3.02 -4.28
N LEU A 6 5.14 -1.90 -3.56
CA LEU A 6 5.31 -0.59 -4.18
C LEU A 6 6.51 0.09 -3.57
N GLY A 7 7.28 0.77 -4.41
CA GLY A 7 8.38 1.59 -3.94
C GLY A 7 7.93 3.01 -3.72
N VAL A 8 8.48 3.65 -2.70
CA VAL A 8 8.17 5.03 -2.38
C VAL A 8 9.44 5.85 -2.48
N GLU A 9 9.31 7.07 -2.99
CA GLU A 9 10.44 7.93 -3.21
C GLU A 9 11.20 8.22 -1.93
N LYS A 10 10.47 8.35 -0.84
CA LYS A 10 11.05 8.65 0.46
C LYS A 10 10.58 7.64 1.47
N GLN A 11 11.35 7.52 2.53
CA GLN A 11 10.96 6.71 3.66
C GLN A 11 9.75 7.35 4.34
N LEU A 12 8.73 6.57 4.59
CA LEU A 12 7.54 7.08 5.25
C LEU A 12 7.81 7.36 6.71
N CYS A 13 7.26 8.46 7.21
CA CYS A 13 7.37 8.75 8.63
C CYS A 13 6.45 7.79 9.41
N ALA A 14 6.65 7.76 10.72
CA ALA A 14 5.91 6.83 11.56
C ALA A 14 4.40 7.06 11.46
N GLU A 15 3.99 8.32 11.49
CA GLU A 15 2.58 8.63 11.42
C GLU A 15 2.00 8.29 10.07
N CYS A 16 2.75 8.51 9.01
CA CYS A 16 2.30 8.18 7.68
C CYS A 16 2.15 6.66 7.52
N SER A 17 3.08 5.91 8.09
CA SER A 17 2.99 4.47 8.05
C SER A 17 1.74 3.98 8.77
N LEU A 18 1.45 4.55 9.92
CA LEU A 18 0.24 4.19 10.66
C LEU A 18 -1.01 4.52 9.89
N ALA A 19 -1.03 5.70 9.26
CA ALA A 19 -2.18 6.10 8.47
C ALA A 19 -2.44 5.14 7.33
N LEU A 20 -1.37 4.72 6.66
CA LEU A 20 -1.49 3.76 5.57
C LEU A 20 -2.02 2.43 6.06
N ARG A 21 -1.50 1.98 7.19
CA ARG A 21 -1.94 0.70 7.73
C ARG A 21 -3.41 0.74 8.09
N ARG A 22 -3.88 1.84 8.64
CA ARG A 22 -5.29 1.97 8.99
C ARG A 22 -6.16 2.07 7.75
N PHE A 23 -5.70 2.86 6.80
CA PHE A 23 -6.45 3.09 5.57
C PHE A 23 -6.63 1.81 4.79
N ILE A 24 -5.50 1.19 4.44
CA ILE A 24 -5.51 0.05 3.55
C ILE A 24 -5.83 -1.22 4.31
N GLY A 25 -5.36 -1.33 5.53
CA GLY A 25 -5.60 -2.53 6.33
C GLY A 25 -7.06 -2.77 6.68
N ASN A 26 -7.88 -1.73 6.62
CA ASN A 26 -9.30 -1.86 6.93
C ASN A 26 -10.15 -2.18 5.71
N MET A 27 -9.53 -2.31 4.55
CA MET A 27 -10.30 -2.57 3.35
C MET A 27 -10.63 -4.04 3.22
N ASP A 28 -11.82 -4.30 2.70
CA ASP A 28 -12.22 -5.66 2.44
C ASP A 28 -11.28 -6.28 1.42
N GLY A 29 -10.81 -7.47 1.72
CA GLY A 29 -9.93 -8.18 0.81
C GLY A 29 -8.46 -7.99 1.10
N VAL A 30 -8.09 -7.03 1.94
CA VAL A 30 -6.70 -6.83 2.33
C VAL A 30 -6.40 -7.69 3.55
N LEU A 31 -5.40 -8.55 3.42
CA LEU A 31 -5.03 -9.47 4.49
C LEU A 31 -4.00 -8.86 5.41
N SER A 32 -3.01 -8.18 4.87
CA SER A 32 -1.99 -7.53 5.69
C SER A 32 -1.28 -6.48 4.88
N ILE A 33 -0.60 -5.59 5.59
CA ILE A 33 0.18 -4.55 4.95
C ILE A 33 1.46 -4.37 5.74
N ASP A 34 2.58 -4.32 5.02
CA ASP A 34 3.89 -4.05 5.58
C ASP A 34 4.42 -2.77 5.02
N VAL A 35 4.97 -1.93 5.89
CA VAL A 35 5.63 -0.71 5.45
C VAL A 35 7.06 -0.77 5.94
N GLU A 36 7.99 -0.79 4.99
CA GLU A 36 9.40 -0.83 5.29
C GLU A 36 10.08 0.36 4.63
N ASN A 37 11.37 0.43 4.82
CA ASN A 37 12.15 1.56 4.28
C ASN A 37 11.88 1.76 2.80
N GLY A 38 11.03 2.72 2.49
CA GLY A 38 10.76 3.06 1.12
C GLY A 38 9.95 2.04 0.35
N ARG A 39 9.34 1.07 1.04
CA ARG A 39 8.56 0.03 0.38
C ARG A 39 7.27 -0.25 1.12
N ILE A 40 6.24 -0.54 0.36
CA ILE A 40 4.95 -0.92 0.90
C ILE A 40 4.56 -2.25 0.30
N GLY A 41 4.33 -3.24 1.15
CA GLY A 41 3.87 -4.55 0.69
C GLY A 41 2.47 -4.80 1.20
N ILE A 42 1.58 -5.21 0.31
CA ILE A 42 0.18 -5.45 0.66
C ILE A 42 -0.18 -6.85 0.21
N GLU A 43 -0.66 -7.67 1.14
CA GLU A 43 -1.19 -8.98 0.82
C GLU A 43 -2.70 -8.89 0.78
N PHE A 44 -3.28 -9.47 -0.24
CA PHE A 44 -4.71 -9.35 -0.43
C PHE A 44 -5.28 -10.66 -0.95
N ASP A 45 -6.59 -10.78 -0.82
CA ASP A 45 -7.33 -11.93 -1.31
C ASP A 45 -7.81 -11.65 -2.73
N ALA A 46 -7.15 -12.27 -3.69
CA ALA A 46 -7.45 -12.01 -5.10
C ALA A 46 -8.88 -12.38 -5.47
N ALA A 47 -9.53 -13.20 -4.68
CA ALA A 47 -10.92 -13.55 -4.93
C ALA A 47 -11.86 -12.45 -4.47
N THR A 48 -11.41 -11.58 -3.59
CA THR A 48 -12.23 -10.50 -3.05
C THR A 48 -11.92 -9.16 -3.70
N ILE A 49 -10.65 -8.91 -4.00
CA ILE A 49 -10.23 -7.63 -4.51
C ILE A 49 -9.14 -7.85 -5.56
N ASP A 50 -9.16 -7.04 -6.60
CA ASP A 50 -8.21 -7.15 -7.70
C ASP A 50 -6.88 -6.52 -7.36
N GLU A 51 -5.83 -7.04 -7.97
CA GLU A 51 -4.51 -6.46 -7.81
C GLU A 51 -4.49 -5.00 -8.27
N ASP A 52 -5.12 -4.71 -9.39
CA ASP A 52 -5.16 -3.33 -9.89
C ASP A 52 -5.84 -2.41 -8.90
N THR A 53 -6.90 -2.88 -8.27
CA THR A 53 -7.61 -2.08 -7.28
C THR A 53 -6.72 -1.81 -6.08
N VAL A 54 -6.03 -2.83 -5.59
CA VAL A 54 -5.14 -2.67 -4.45
C VAL A 54 -4.03 -1.68 -4.79
N ARG A 55 -3.44 -1.85 -5.96
CA ARG A 55 -2.35 -0.98 -6.38
C ARG A 55 -2.80 0.46 -6.50
N THR A 56 -3.96 0.68 -7.12
CA THR A 56 -4.50 2.02 -7.29
C THR A 56 -4.80 2.68 -5.95
N LEU A 57 -5.39 1.92 -5.04
CA LEU A 57 -5.72 2.45 -3.74
C LEU A 57 -4.48 2.79 -2.94
N ALA A 58 -3.48 1.93 -3.00
CA ALA A 58 -2.22 2.19 -2.31
C ALA A 58 -1.56 3.44 -2.88
N LYS A 59 -1.50 3.54 -4.18
CA LYS A 59 -0.91 4.70 -4.84
C LYS A 59 -1.64 5.97 -4.44
N ASP A 60 -2.96 5.94 -4.49
CA ASP A 60 -3.76 7.09 -4.15
C ASP A 60 -3.53 7.52 -2.71
N SER A 61 -3.49 6.56 -1.80
CA SER A 61 -3.27 6.84 -0.39
C SER A 61 -1.91 7.47 -0.15
N VAL A 62 -0.87 6.94 -0.81
CA VAL A 62 0.47 7.46 -0.65
C VAL A 62 0.56 8.88 -1.19
N GLU A 63 -0.08 9.13 -2.32
CA GLU A 63 -0.04 10.45 -2.91
C GLU A 63 -0.77 11.47 -2.05
N LYS A 64 -1.84 11.05 -1.40
CA LYS A 64 -2.56 11.95 -0.50
C LYS A 64 -1.73 12.35 0.70
N LEU A 65 -0.78 11.51 1.08
CA LEU A 65 0.12 11.82 2.17
C LEU A 65 1.29 12.69 1.74
N GLY A 66 1.38 12.98 0.45
CA GLY A 66 2.43 13.85 -0.06
C GLY A 66 3.67 13.10 -0.53
N TYR A 67 3.57 11.81 -0.74
CA TYR A 67 4.68 11.01 -1.21
C TYR A 67 4.47 10.62 -2.66
N ARG A 68 5.54 10.23 -3.30
CA ARG A 68 5.50 9.75 -4.67
C ARG A 68 5.89 8.29 -4.70
N LEU A 69 5.19 7.53 -5.51
CA LEU A 69 5.56 6.15 -5.75
C LEU A 69 6.62 6.08 -6.82
N LEU A 70 7.59 5.21 -6.60
CA LEU A 70 8.52 4.84 -7.63
C LEU A 70 7.86 3.84 -8.54
N ASP A 71 8.27 3.83 -9.80
CA ASP A 71 7.71 2.93 -10.76
C ASP A 71 8.26 1.54 -10.50
N GLU A 72 7.41 0.65 -10.02
CA GLU A 72 7.85 -0.67 -9.69
C GLU A 72 7.07 -1.64 -10.45
N GLU A 73 7.51 -2.78 -10.62
CA GLU A 73 6.82 -3.74 -11.20
C GLU A 73 6.36 -4.76 -10.43
#